data_f95853bca60bcaa601f9a21698a4ef02
#
_entry.id   f95853bca60bcaa601f9a21698a4ef02
#
_cell.length_a   1.000
_cell.length_b   1.000
_cell.length_c   1.000
_cell.angle_alpha   90.00
_cell.angle_beta   90.00
_cell.angle_gamma   90.00
#
_symmetry.space_group_name_H-M   'P 1'
#
loop_
_entity.id
_entity.type
_entity.pdbx_description
1 polymer ?
#
loop_
_entity_poly.entity_id
_entity_poly.type
_entity_poly.pdbx_seq_one_letter_code
_entity_poly.pdbx_strand_id
1 'polypeptide(L)'
;MADDSAANEPGVVTKLSPLTVAGTTARLVDILAAKGVKLFTVIDQSAEARQVGLELRDTTLVIFGNPAAGTPVMAASPMSALDLPLKVLVWDDGGQAKVSYYAPAEIAARHGLGPDLERNLAAIDALTDALVVPA
;
A
#
# COMPACT_ATOMS: atom_id res chain seq x y z
N MET A 1 19.28 -17.86 4.39
CA MET A 1 18.96 -16.90 3.33
C MET A 1 17.52 -16.46 3.46
N ALA A 2 17.29 -15.18 3.41
CA ALA A 2 15.92 -14.69 3.47
C ALA A 2 15.15 -15.17 2.23
N ASP A 3 13.94 -15.66 2.45
CA ASP A 3 13.06 -16.00 1.37
C ASP A 3 12.43 -14.72 0.83
N ASP A 4 12.83 -14.33 -0.38
CA ASP A 4 12.33 -13.12 -1.02
C ASP A 4 11.06 -13.34 -1.84
N SER A 5 10.42 -14.51 -1.70
CA SER A 5 9.24 -14.83 -2.49
C SER A 5 8.12 -13.79 -2.30
N ALA A 6 7.92 -13.29 -1.07
CA ALA A 6 6.91 -12.25 -0.82
C ALA A 6 7.24 -10.94 -1.56
N ALA A 7 8.56 -10.56 -1.61
CA ALA A 7 8.99 -9.35 -2.30
C ALA A 7 8.94 -9.49 -3.82
N ASN A 8 8.92 -10.74 -4.33
CA ASN A 8 8.97 -11.05 -5.75
C ASN A 8 7.64 -11.61 -6.28
N GLU A 9 6.56 -11.50 -5.52
CA GLU A 9 5.27 -11.97 -5.98
C GLU A 9 4.81 -11.21 -7.22
N PRO A 10 4.27 -11.91 -8.23
CA PRO A 10 3.76 -11.24 -9.43
C PRO A 10 2.69 -10.20 -9.08
N GLY A 11 2.77 -9.05 -9.69
CA GLY A 11 1.82 -7.97 -9.47
C GLY A 11 2.03 -7.16 -8.20
N VAL A 12 2.98 -7.56 -7.35
CA VAL A 12 3.32 -6.83 -6.13
C VAL A 12 4.59 -6.02 -6.36
N VAL A 13 4.53 -4.73 -6.04
CA VAL A 13 5.69 -3.84 -6.01
C VAL A 13 6.18 -3.77 -4.57
N THR A 14 7.49 -3.95 -4.36
CA THR A 14 8.10 -3.82 -3.03
C THR A 14 9.28 -2.86 -3.11
N LYS A 15 9.31 -1.91 -2.18
CA LYS A 15 10.37 -0.90 -2.05
C LYS A 15 10.95 -0.98 -0.65
N LEU A 16 12.25 -0.70 -0.53
CA LEU A 16 12.94 -0.72 0.76
C LEU A 16 12.82 0.65 1.42
N SER A 17 12.44 0.68 2.69
CA SER A 17 12.37 1.93 3.45
C SER A 17 13.64 2.12 4.27
N PRO A 18 14.17 3.35 4.34
CA PRO A 18 15.31 3.66 5.22
C PRO A 18 14.89 3.83 6.69
N LEU A 19 13.60 3.80 6.98
CA LEU A 19 13.06 4.01 8.32
C LEU A 19 12.55 2.68 8.90
N THR A 20 12.19 2.70 10.18
CA THR A 20 11.45 1.60 10.80
C THR A 20 10.04 1.50 10.24
N VAL A 21 9.33 0.42 10.51
CA VAL A 21 7.91 0.29 10.13
C VAL A 21 7.11 1.46 10.70
N ALA A 22 7.28 1.77 11.97
CA ALA A 22 6.56 2.89 12.60
C ALA A 22 6.93 4.23 11.95
N GLY A 23 8.20 4.48 11.70
CA GLY A 23 8.67 5.70 11.04
C GLY A 23 8.16 5.82 9.63
N THR A 24 8.18 4.73 8.88
CA THR A 24 7.66 4.69 7.51
C THR A 24 6.17 4.98 7.48
N THR A 25 5.41 4.37 8.38
CA THR A 25 3.96 4.59 8.49
C THR A 25 3.66 6.05 8.79
N ALA A 26 4.36 6.65 9.76
CA ALA A 26 4.17 8.05 10.12
C ALA A 26 4.47 8.98 8.94
N ARG A 27 5.57 8.71 8.22
CA ARG A 27 5.93 9.50 7.03
C ARG A 27 4.89 9.38 5.93
N LEU A 28 4.35 8.19 5.71
CA LEU A 28 3.29 8.00 4.71
C LEU A 28 2.06 8.81 5.07
N VAL A 29 1.63 8.79 6.32
CA VAL A 29 0.48 9.58 6.78
C VAL A 29 0.71 11.06 6.49
N ASP A 30 1.91 11.58 6.76
CA ASP A 30 2.26 12.98 6.49
C ASP A 30 2.23 13.30 5.00
N ILE A 31 2.76 12.40 4.16
CA ILE A 31 2.75 12.57 2.70
C ILE A 31 1.32 12.61 2.18
N LEU A 32 0.47 11.71 2.65
CA LEU A 32 -0.93 11.68 2.23
C LEU A 32 -1.64 12.99 2.58
N ALA A 33 -1.43 13.50 3.79
CA ALA A 33 -2.01 14.76 4.23
C ALA A 33 -1.53 15.93 3.36
N ALA A 34 -0.22 15.97 3.08
CA ALA A 34 0.36 17.04 2.25
C ALA A 34 -0.15 17.03 0.81
N LYS A 35 -0.50 15.86 0.30
CA LYS A 35 -1.00 15.69 -1.08
C LYS A 35 -2.52 15.75 -1.18
N GLY A 36 -3.22 15.94 -0.06
CA GLY A 36 -4.68 15.98 -0.06
C GLY A 36 -5.33 14.63 -0.35
N VAL A 37 -4.62 13.53 -0.10
CA VAL A 37 -5.14 12.17 -0.27
C VAL A 37 -5.81 11.74 1.02
N LYS A 38 -7.01 11.15 0.91
CA LYS A 38 -7.76 10.76 2.09
C LYS A 38 -7.17 9.51 2.73
N LEU A 39 -6.83 9.61 4.00
CA LEU A 39 -6.49 8.46 4.83
C LEU A 39 -7.77 7.85 5.36
N PHE A 40 -8.05 6.58 4.99
CA PHE A 40 -9.23 5.88 5.49
C PHE A 40 -8.96 5.23 6.83
N THR A 41 -7.86 4.47 6.94
CA THR A 41 -7.51 3.84 8.20
C THR A 41 -6.07 3.34 8.17
N VAL A 42 -5.52 3.13 9.35
CA VAL A 42 -4.23 2.47 9.57
C VAL A 42 -4.50 1.26 10.46
N ILE A 43 -4.12 0.09 10.01
CA ILE A 43 -4.33 -1.15 10.77
C ILE A 43 -2.97 -1.70 11.17
N ASP A 44 -2.67 -1.65 12.47
CA ASP A 44 -1.46 -2.27 13.02
C ASP A 44 -1.76 -3.74 13.31
N GLN A 45 -1.44 -4.61 12.36
CA GLN A 45 -1.72 -6.04 12.46
C GLN A 45 -0.90 -6.69 13.58
N SER A 46 0.31 -6.19 13.82
CA SER A 46 1.16 -6.70 14.90
C SER A 46 0.56 -6.38 16.27
N ALA A 47 -0.04 -5.20 16.43
CA ALA A 47 -0.75 -4.85 17.68
C ALA A 47 -2.00 -5.71 17.87
N GLU A 48 -2.74 -5.98 16.81
CA GLU A 48 -3.90 -6.86 16.86
C GLU A 48 -3.51 -8.27 17.28
N ALA A 49 -2.40 -8.78 16.75
CA ALA A 49 -1.88 -10.09 17.13
C ALA A 49 -1.57 -10.16 18.62
N ARG A 50 -0.91 -9.13 19.17
CA ARG A 50 -0.59 -9.09 20.61
C ARG A 50 -1.83 -9.12 21.50
N GLN A 51 -2.93 -8.53 21.04
CA GLN A 51 -4.18 -8.52 21.81
C GLN A 51 -4.78 -9.91 22.00
N VAL A 52 -4.43 -10.86 21.13
CA VAL A 52 -4.90 -12.25 21.24
C VAL A 52 -3.78 -13.19 21.64
N GLY A 53 -2.69 -12.65 22.19
CA GLY A 53 -1.58 -13.45 22.74
C GLY A 53 -0.64 -14.04 21.69
N LEU A 54 -0.65 -13.50 20.49
CA LEU A 54 0.21 -13.95 19.39
C LEU A 54 1.26 -12.91 19.07
N GLU A 55 2.32 -13.35 18.41
CA GLU A 55 3.37 -12.46 17.92
C GLU A 55 3.38 -12.44 16.40
N LEU A 56 3.55 -11.25 15.86
CA LEU A 56 3.70 -11.04 14.43
C LEU A 56 4.80 -10.00 14.25
N ARG A 57 5.66 -10.19 13.24
CA ARG A 57 6.60 -9.13 12.84
C ARG A 57 5.85 -7.84 12.64
N ASP A 58 6.51 -6.70 12.79
CA ASP A 58 5.86 -5.41 12.57
C ASP A 58 5.21 -5.39 11.20
N THR A 59 3.90 -5.21 11.18
CA THR A 59 3.08 -5.28 9.98
C THR A 59 1.93 -4.29 10.12
N THR A 60 1.90 -3.30 9.23
CA THR A 60 0.89 -2.25 9.25
C THR A 60 0.31 -2.08 7.85
N LEU A 61 -1.00 -2.03 7.75
CA LEU A 61 -1.70 -1.79 6.49
C LEU A 61 -2.28 -0.37 6.53
N VAL A 62 -1.89 0.44 5.55
CA VAL A 62 -2.38 1.81 5.40
C VAL A 62 -3.34 1.85 4.22
N ILE A 63 -4.57 2.28 4.46
CA ILE A 63 -5.64 2.32 3.47
C ILE A 63 -5.98 3.78 3.18
N PHE A 64 -5.85 4.17 1.92
CA PHE A 64 -6.02 5.54 1.50
C PHE A 64 -6.56 5.61 0.08
N GLY A 65 -7.01 6.77 -0.32
CA GLY A 65 -7.46 6.96 -1.69
C GLY A 65 -8.00 8.35 -1.94
N ASN A 66 -8.33 8.56 -3.20
CA ASN A 66 -8.98 9.79 -3.66
C ASN A 66 -10.31 9.38 -4.30
N PRO A 67 -11.45 9.71 -3.66
CA PRO A 67 -12.76 9.34 -4.21
C PRO A 67 -12.99 9.85 -5.64
N ALA A 68 -12.42 11.00 -6.00
CA ALA A 68 -12.53 11.54 -7.35
C ALA A 68 -11.82 10.65 -8.38
N ALA A 69 -10.76 9.95 -7.98
CA ALA A 69 -10.03 9.03 -8.85
C ALA A 69 -10.61 7.60 -8.79
N GLY A 70 -11.01 7.14 -7.62
CA GLY A 70 -11.49 5.77 -7.43
C GLY A 70 -12.91 5.54 -7.89
N THR A 71 -13.79 6.51 -7.75
CA THR A 71 -15.20 6.36 -8.11
C THR A 71 -15.40 6.00 -9.58
N PRO A 72 -14.74 6.65 -10.55
CA PRO A 72 -14.88 6.25 -11.95
C PRO A 72 -14.46 4.81 -12.22
N VAL A 73 -13.46 4.30 -11.51
CA VAL A 73 -13.00 2.92 -11.64
C VAL A 73 -14.08 1.96 -11.16
N MET A 74 -14.66 2.22 -10.00
CA MET A 74 -15.72 1.38 -9.42
C MET A 74 -17.02 1.46 -10.21
N ALA A 75 -17.31 2.63 -10.80
CA ALA A 75 -18.48 2.79 -11.66
C ALA A 75 -18.36 1.95 -12.93
N ALA A 76 -17.16 1.88 -13.51
CA ALA A 76 -16.90 1.09 -14.72
C ALA A 76 -16.80 -0.41 -14.40
N SER A 77 -16.26 -0.77 -13.25
CA SER A 77 -16.07 -2.16 -12.83
C SER A 77 -16.43 -2.30 -11.36
N PRO A 78 -17.67 -2.68 -11.05
CA PRO A 78 -18.12 -2.76 -9.65
C PRO A 78 -17.26 -3.67 -8.76
N MET A 79 -16.72 -4.75 -9.31
CA MET A 79 -15.89 -5.67 -8.54
C MET A 79 -14.53 -5.06 -8.17
N SER A 80 -14.08 -4.01 -8.86
CA SER A 80 -12.86 -3.30 -8.48
C SER A 80 -12.95 -2.71 -7.06
N ALA A 81 -14.14 -2.50 -6.55
CA ALA A 81 -14.37 -2.04 -5.17
C ALA A 81 -13.83 -3.03 -4.13
N LEU A 82 -13.59 -4.29 -4.50
CA LEU A 82 -12.93 -5.25 -3.62
C LEU A 82 -11.44 -4.88 -3.39
N ASP A 83 -10.83 -4.22 -4.35
CA ASP A 83 -9.40 -3.82 -4.29
C ASP A 83 -9.20 -2.34 -3.99
N LEU A 84 -10.27 -1.59 -3.81
CA LEU A 84 -10.22 -0.17 -3.47
C LEU A 84 -10.86 0.06 -2.11
N PRO A 85 -10.43 1.04 -1.32
CA PRO A 85 -9.35 2.00 -1.59
C PRO A 85 -7.98 1.35 -1.77
N LEU A 86 -7.01 2.14 -2.26
CA LEU A 86 -5.63 1.67 -2.38
C LEU A 86 -5.05 1.35 -1.00
N LYS A 87 -4.09 0.42 -0.98
CA LYS A 87 -3.48 -0.06 0.26
C LYS A 87 -1.98 -0.18 0.09
N VAL A 88 -1.27 0.17 1.14
CA VAL A 88 0.18 -0.05 1.25
C VAL A 88 0.43 -0.87 2.51
N LEU A 89 1.15 -1.96 2.34
CA LEU A 89 1.63 -2.77 3.46
C LEU A 89 3.03 -2.29 3.85
N VAL A 90 3.21 -1.94 5.11
CA VAL A 90 4.52 -1.60 5.67
C VAL A 90 4.88 -2.71 6.65
N TRP A 91 5.98 -3.43 6.39
CA TRP A 91 6.28 -4.64 7.15
C TRP A 91 7.78 -4.82 7.34
N ASP A 92 8.16 -5.53 8.40
CA ASP A 92 9.54 -5.80 8.73
C ASP A 92 9.97 -7.15 8.17
N ASP A 93 11.03 -7.14 7.39
CA ASP A 93 11.64 -8.34 6.85
C ASP A 93 13.06 -8.48 7.41
N GLY A 94 13.17 -9.17 8.54
CA GLY A 94 14.46 -9.44 9.16
C GLY A 94 15.24 -8.18 9.55
N GLY A 95 14.57 -7.11 9.95
CA GLY A 95 15.17 -5.84 10.32
C GLY A 95 15.15 -4.78 9.22
N GLN A 96 14.71 -5.13 8.01
CA GLN A 96 14.55 -4.20 6.90
C GLN A 96 13.07 -3.91 6.71
N ALA A 97 12.66 -2.68 6.94
CA ALA A 97 11.28 -2.28 6.64
C ALA A 97 11.07 -2.23 5.13
N LYS A 98 9.98 -2.80 4.68
CA LYS A 98 9.57 -2.86 3.27
C LYS A 98 8.19 -2.27 3.10
N VAL A 99 7.95 -1.72 1.92
CA VAL A 99 6.68 -1.13 1.49
C VAL A 99 6.21 -1.93 0.30
N SER A 100 5.06 -2.59 0.43
CA SER A 100 4.53 -3.46 -0.64
C SER A 100 3.10 -3.08 -0.99
N TYR A 101 2.78 -3.15 -2.27
CA TYR A 101 1.42 -2.87 -2.75
C TYR A 101 1.19 -3.53 -4.10
N TYR A 102 -0.08 -3.72 -4.46
CA TYR A 102 -0.42 -4.20 -5.79
C TYR A 102 -0.20 -3.09 -6.82
N ALA A 103 0.56 -3.41 -7.87
CA ALA A 103 0.78 -2.48 -8.98
C ALA A 103 -0.55 -2.07 -9.62
N PRO A 104 -0.68 -0.82 -10.08
CA PRO A 104 -1.88 -0.40 -10.83
C PRO A 104 -2.21 -1.35 -11.99
N ALA A 105 -1.19 -1.85 -12.71
CA ALA A 105 -1.39 -2.79 -13.80
C ALA A 105 -1.98 -4.12 -13.34
N GLU A 106 -1.64 -4.58 -12.13
CA GLU A 106 -2.19 -5.81 -11.57
C GLU A 106 -3.69 -5.66 -11.28
N ILE A 107 -4.08 -4.55 -10.68
CA ILE A 107 -5.49 -4.25 -10.40
C ILE A 107 -6.26 -4.09 -11.71
N ALA A 108 -5.67 -3.38 -12.66
CA ALA A 108 -6.28 -3.18 -13.98
C ALA A 108 -6.52 -4.51 -14.70
N ALA A 109 -5.54 -5.41 -14.69
CA ALA A 109 -5.65 -6.73 -15.32
C ALA A 109 -6.75 -7.57 -14.63
N ARG A 110 -6.79 -7.52 -13.30
CA ARG A 110 -7.76 -8.28 -12.51
C ARG A 110 -9.20 -7.87 -12.80
N HIS A 111 -9.43 -6.60 -13.09
CA HIS A 111 -10.76 -6.05 -13.26
C HIS A 111 -11.07 -5.60 -14.69
N GLY A 112 -10.20 -5.92 -15.64
CA GLY A 112 -10.42 -5.56 -17.04
C GLY A 112 -10.44 -4.06 -17.31
N LEU A 113 -9.66 -3.28 -16.57
CA LEU A 113 -9.61 -1.83 -16.72
C LEU A 113 -8.74 -1.43 -17.91
N GLY A 114 -9.22 -0.46 -18.70
CA GLY A 114 -8.40 0.13 -19.76
C GLY A 114 -7.35 1.11 -19.21
N PRO A 115 -6.44 1.59 -20.11
CA PRO A 115 -5.34 2.47 -19.69
C PRO A 115 -5.78 3.76 -18.99
N ASP A 116 -6.92 4.33 -19.37
CA ASP A 116 -7.41 5.57 -18.78
C ASP A 116 -7.81 5.37 -17.32
N LEU A 117 -8.49 4.26 -17.01
CA LEU A 117 -8.88 3.95 -15.64
C LEU A 117 -7.69 3.47 -14.81
N GLU A 118 -6.76 2.73 -15.41
CA GLU A 118 -5.52 2.34 -14.73
C GLU A 118 -4.75 3.58 -14.23
N ARG A 119 -4.71 4.65 -15.02
CA ARG A 119 -4.06 5.91 -14.63
C ARG A 119 -4.62 6.49 -13.33
N ASN A 120 -5.90 6.28 -13.08
CA ASN A 120 -6.54 6.75 -11.83
C ASN A 120 -5.97 6.08 -10.59
N LEU A 121 -5.28 4.95 -10.74
CA LEU A 121 -4.67 4.19 -9.65
C LEU A 121 -3.18 4.49 -9.52
N ALA A 122 -2.59 5.23 -10.45
CA ALA A 122 -1.14 5.33 -10.59
C ALA A 122 -0.46 6.21 -9.53
N ALA A 123 -1.20 7.04 -8.80
CA ALA A 123 -0.63 7.91 -7.77
C ALA A 123 0.16 7.16 -6.70
N ILE A 124 -0.15 5.89 -6.46
CA ILE A 124 0.52 5.07 -5.46
C ILE A 124 2.02 4.90 -5.76
N ASP A 125 2.40 4.88 -7.03
CA ASP A 125 3.81 4.73 -7.41
C ASP A 125 4.63 5.95 -6.97
N ALA A 126 4.16 7.16 -7.26
CA ALA A 126 4.85 8.39 -6.87
C ALA A 126 4.82 8.60 -5.35
N LEU A 127 3.70 8.28 -4.70
CA LEU A 127 3.58 8.39 -3.25
C LEU A 127 4.60 7.50 -2.54
N THR A 128 4.75 6.26 -2.99
CA THR A 128 5.69 5.33 -2.38
C THR A 128 7.13 5.62 -2.75
N ASP A 129 7.40 6.15 -3.95
CA ASP A 129 8.73 6.63 -4.31
C ASP A 129 9.18 7.75 -3.36
N ALA A 130 8.29 8.71 -3.09
CA ALA A 130 8.57 9.79 -2.14
C ALA A 130 8.78 9.26 -0.71
N LEU A 131 8.02 8.23 -0.35
CA LEU A 131 8.08 7.63 0.98
C LEU A 131 9.44 7.02 1.30
N VAL A 132 10.07 6.37 0.32
CA VAL A 132 11.30 5.62 0.54
C VAL A 132 12.58 6.38 0.20
N VAL A 133 12.46 7.66 -0.14
CA VAL A 133 13.64 8.51 -0.34
C VAL A 133 14.37 8.66 0.99
N PRO A 134 15.70 8.50 1.04
CA PRO A 134 16.48 8.73 2.27
C PRO A 134 16.27 10.13 2.81
N ALA A 135 16.20 10.23 4.15
CA ALA A 135 15.98 11.51 4.82
C ALA A 135 17.20 12.43 4.68
#